data_2db83a1afa0723271cd7548e332c99bb
#
_entry.id   2db83a1afa0723271cd7548e332c99bb
#
_cell.length_a   1.000
_cell.length_b   1.000
_cell.length_c   1.000
_cell.angle_alpha   90.00
_cell.angle_beta   90.00
_cell.angle_gamma   90.00
#
_symmetry.space_group_name_H-M   'P 1'
#
loop_
_entity.id
_entity.type
_entity.pdbx_description
1 polymer ?
#
loop_
_entity_poly.entity_id
_entity_poly.type
_entity_poly.pdbx_seq_one_letter_code
_entity_poly.pdbx_strand_id
1 'polypeptide(L)'
;RSEVKMSGYYNNWSVSDMDKYVKVPLSDEDARSLKSGDYVYLTGTIYTARDAAHKRMQEALDRGEALPIGMKNNVIYYMGPSPAREGRPIGSAGPTTASRMDKYAPGLLDLGLKGMIGKGKRSQAVRDAIVRNGAVYFAAVGGAGALLSRTITSSEVIAYDDLGTEAIRKLTVKDFP
;
A
#
# COMPACT_ATOMS: atom_id res chain seq x y z
N ARG A 1 -15.09 -0.37 5.61
CA ARG A 1 -14.15 0.73 5.50
C ARG A 1 -13.15 0.47 4.40
N SER A 2 -13.09 1.31 3.43
CA SER A 2 -12.31 1.06 2.24
C SER A 2 -11.21 2.08 2.00
N GLU A 3 -11.21 3.17 2.71
CA GLU A 3 -10.38 4.30 2.35
C GLU A 3 -10.05 5.12 3.58
N VAL A 4 -8.83 5.59 3.69
CA VAL A 4 -8.41 6.52 4.74
C VAL A 4 -8.07 7.85 4.08
N LYS A 5 -8.78 8.88 4.44
CA LYS A 5 -8.55 10.23 3.97
C LYS A 5 -9.21 11.22 4.92
N MET A 6 -8.74 12.44 4.94
CA MET A 6 -9.37 13.46 5.75
C MET A 6 -10.66 13.96 5.12
N SER A 7 -11.66 14.14 5.93
CA SER A 7 -12.90 14.82 5.58
C SER A 7 -12.98 16.16 6.31
N GLY A 8 -13.46 17.17 5.64
CA GLY A 8 -13.62 18.50 6.23
C GLY A 8 -14.75 18.67 7.25
N TYR A 9 -15.38 17.56 7.64
CA TYR A 9 -16.58 17.64 8.50
C TYR A 9 -16.33 17.51 10.01
N TYR A 10 -15.09 17.42 10.43
CA TYR A 10 -14.76 17.15 11.83
C TYR A 10 -14.36 18.42 12.58
N ASN A 11 -15.27 19.41 12.56
CA ASN A 11 -14.99 20.73 13.10
C ASN A 11 -14.71 20.77 14.59
N ASN A 12 -15.10 19.75 15.34
CA ASN A 12 -14.92 19.69 16.78
C ASN A 12 -13.76 18.80 17.20
N TRP A 13 -12.99 18.29 16.24
CA TRP A 13 -11.87 17.39 16.52
C TRP A 13 -10.57 18.13 16.24
N SER A 14 -9.61 17.96 17.13
CA SER A 14 -8.26 18.43 16.85
C SER A 14 -7.62 17.56 15.77
N VAL A 15 -6.61 18.09 15.08
CA VAL A 15 -5.86 17.33 14.08
C VAL A 15 -5.27 16.06 14.71
N SER A 16 -4.80 16.14 15.96
CA SER A 16 -4.24 15.00 16.70
C SER A 16 -5.25 13.88 16.94
N ASP A 17 -6.55 14.20 17.06
CA ASP A 17 -7.58 13.18 17.26
C ASP A 17 -7.83 12.34 16.02
N MET A 18 -7.46 12.83 14.84
CA MET A 18 -7.61 12.14 13.57
C MET A 18 -6.34 11.42 13.13
N ASP A 19 -5.20 11.76 13.73
CA ASP A 19 -3.92 11.13 13.39
C ASP A 19 -3.81 9.77 14.06
N LYS A 20 -3.47 8.76 13.25
CA LYS A 20 -3.28 7.39 13.72
C LYS A 20 -1.89 6.92 13.35
N TYR A 21 -1.15 6.42 14.30
CA TYR A 21 0.17 5.82 14.08
C TYR A 21 0.04 4.32 14.18
N VAL A 22 0.32 3.62 13.09
CA VAL A 22 0.03 2.20 12.96
C VAL A 22 1.27 1.46 12.49
N LYS A 23 1.45 0.26 13.02
CA LYS A 23 2.54 -0.63 12.62
C LYS A 23 2.11 -1.51 11.45
N VAL A 24 3.06 -1.79 10.57
CA VAL A 24 2.87 -2.74 9.46
C VAL A 24 3.94 -3.83 9.53
N PRO A 25 3.64 -5.08 9.30
CA PRO A 25 2.35 -5.64 8.83
C PRO A 25 1.17 -5.26 9.73
N LEU A 26 0.00 -5.20 9.14
CA LEU A 26 -1.19 -4.62 9.76
C LEU A 26 -2.04 -5.73 10.41
N SER A 27 -2.25 -5.64 11.73
CA SER A 27 -3.10 -6.60 12.43
C SER A 27 -4.58 -6.39 12.12
N ASP A 28 -5.39 -7.42 12.35
CA ASP A 28 -6.84 -7.31 12.20
C ASP A 28 -7.42 -6.24 13.12
N GLU A 29 -6.93 -6.17 14.33
CA GLU A 29 -7.35 -5.17 15.31
C GLU A 29 -7.06 -3.76 14.84
N ASP A 30 -5.83 -3.50 14.40
CA ASP A 30 -5.44 -2.19 13.89
C ASP A 30 -6.24 -1.82 12.65
N ALA A 31 -6.44 -2.76 11.73
CA ALA A 31 -7.22 -2.52 10.53
C ALA A 31 -8.67 -2.13 10.87
N ARG A 32 -9.29 -2.80 11.84
CA ARG A 32 -10.65 -2.49 12.25
C ARG A 32 -10.77 -1.15 12.97
N SER A 33 -9.72 -0.70 13.62
CA SER A 33 -9.72 0.58 14.35
C SER A 33 -9.71 1.79 13.41
N LEU A 34 -9.35 1.61 12.15
CA LEU A 34 -9.24 2.70 11.19
C LEU A 34 -10.59 3.01 10.55
N LYS A 35 -10.85 4.30 10.36
CA LYS A 35 -12.09 4.80 9.77
C LYS A 35 -11.78 5.71 8.58
N SER A 36 -12.73 5.82 7.67
CA SER A 36 -12.66 6.83 6.61
C SER A 36 -12.49 8.21 7.24
N GLY A 37 -11.55 8.97 6.71
CA GLY A 37 -11.23 10.29 7.24
C GLY A 37 -10.05 10.33 8.18
N ASP A 38 -9.58 9.18 8.67
CA ASP A 38 -8.38 9.14 9.49
C ASP A 38 -7.13 9.49 8.66
N TYR A 39 -6.22 10.24 9.24
CA TYR A 39 -4.85 10.34 8.76
C TYR A 39 -4.03 9.24 9.40
N VAL A 40 -3.34 8.46 8.59
CA VAL A 40 -2.58 7.31 9.06
C VAL A 40 -1.11 7.44 8.70
N TYR A 41 -0.26 7.18 9.68
CA TYR A 41 1.19 7.12 9.52
C TYR A 41 1.63 5.69 9.76
N LEU A 42 2.27 5.09 8.76
CA LEU A 42 2.68 3.69 8.82
C LEU A 42 4.16 3.57 9.17
N THR A 43 4.48 2.65 10.07
CA THR A 43 5.86 2.32 10.42
C THR A 43 6.05 0.81 10.39
N GLY A 44 7.09 0.36 9.71
CA GLY A 44 7.44 -1.05 9.59
C GLY A 44 7.77 -1.44 8.16
N THR A 45 7.26 -2.57 7.73
CA THR A 45 7.56 -3.14 6.40
C THR A 45 6.35 -3.06 5.49
N ILE A 46 6.54 -2.51 4.29
CA ILE A 46 5.57 -2.57 3.20
C ILE A 46 6.27 -3.09 1.94
N TYR A 47 5.49 -3.51 0.97
CA TYR A 47 5.99 -4.01 -0.30
C TYR A 47 5.48 -3.16 -1.44
N THR A 48 6.27 -3.02 -2.50
CA THR A 48 5.83 -2.29 -3.69
C THR A 48 5.43 -3.27 -4.78
N ALA A 49 4.35 -2.98 -5.48
CA ALA A 49 3.97 -3.72 -6.68
C ALA A 49 3.06 -2.85 -7.54
N ARG A 50 3.36 -2.77 -8.81
CA ARG A 50 2.54 -2.11 -9.82
C ARG A 50 1.98 -3.11 -10.82
N ASP A 51 1.59 -2.62 -11.98
CA ASP A 51 0.90 -3.38 -13.03
C ASP A 51 1.64 -4.67 -13.41
N ALA A 52 2.92 -4.57 -13.74
CA ALA A 52 3.70 -5.72 -14.21
C ALA A 52 3.89 -6.79 -13.14
N ALA A 53 4.17 -6.36 -11.91
CA ALA A 53 4.30 -7.29 -10.78
C ALA A 53 2.98 -7.95 -10.44
N HIS A 54 1.87 -7.20 -10.44
CA HIS A 54 0.54 -7.78 -10.21
C HIS A 54 0.17 -8.79 -11.28
N LYS A 55 0.44 -8.47 -12.55
CA LYS A 55 0.17 -9.40 -13.64
C LYS A 55 0.96 -10.70 -13.46
N ARG A 56 2.24 -10.60 -13.10
CA ARG A 56 3.09 -11.78 -12.90
C ARG A 56 2.65 -12.60 -11.70
N MET A 57 2.21 -11.95 -10.62
CA MET A 57 1.64 -12.65 -9.47
C MET A 57 0.36 -13.39 -9.85
N GLN A 58 -0.50 -12.78 -10.65
CA GLN A 58 -1.72 -13.44 -11.12
C GLN A 58 -1.40 -14.64 -11.99
N GLU A 59 -0.42 -14.52 -12.88
CA GLU A 59 0.04 -15.64 -13.70
C GLU A 59 0.57 -16.78 -12.84
N ALA A 60 1.29 -16.48 -11.77
CA ALA A 60 1.77 -17.49 -10.84
C ALA A 60 0.61 -18.20 -10.13
N LEU A 61 -0.39 -17.45 -9.68
CA LEU A 61 -1.59 -18.03 -9.06
C LEU A 61 -2.35 -18.92 -10.04
N ASP A 62 -2.48 -18.50 -11.30
CA ASP A 62 -3.15 -19.27 -12.34
C ASP A 62 -2.44 -20.61 -12.60
N ARG A 63 -1.13 -20.67 -12.39
CA ARG A 63 -0.35 -21.90 -12.50
C ARG A 63 -0.28 -22.70 -11.22
N GLY A 64 -0.92 -22.25 -10.15
CA GLY A 64 -0.85 -22.89 -8.83
C GLY A 64 0.49 -22.73 -8.12
N GLU A 65 1.29 -21.75 -8.53
CA GLU A 65 2.59 -21.47 -7.92
C GLU A 65 2.46 -20.54 -6.71
N ALA A 66 3.41 -20.65 -5.79
CA ALA A 66 3.47 -19.76 -4.65
C ALA A 66 3.84 -18.34 -5.08
N LEU A 67 3.32 -17.33 -4.37
CA LEU A 67 3.69 -15.94 -4.57
C LEU A 67 5.06 -15.64 -3.95
N PRO A 68 5.79 -14.66 -4.50
CA PRO A 68 7.12 -14.30 -3.99
C PRO A 68 7.09 -13.65 -2.61
N ILE A 69 5.92 -13.13 -2.21
CA ILE A 69 5.71 -12.56 -0.87
C ILE A 69 4.43 -13.13 -0.28
N GLY A 70 4.40 -13.29 1.04
CA GLY A 70 3.18 -13.65 1.74
C GLY A 70 2.19 -12.48 1.73
N MET A 71 0.90 -12.79 1.58
CA MET A 71 -0.14 -11.75 1.58
C MET A 71 -0.66 -11.43 2.98
N LYS A 72 -0.66 -12.40 3.88
CA LYS A 72 -1.29 -12.25 5.20
C LYS A 72 -0.76 -11.03 5.96
N ASN A 73 -1.66 -10.12 6.28
CA ASN A 73 -1.43 -8.89 7.04
C ASN A 73 -0.47 -7.88 6.39
N ASN A 74 0.00 -8.15 5.19
CA ASN A 74 0.91 -7.25 4.50
C ASN A 74 0.18 -6.11 3.81
N VAL A 75 0.95 -5.09 3.48
CA VAL A 75 0.50 -3.89 2.79
C VAL A 75 1.30 -3.73 1.50
N ILE A 76 0.60 -3.51 0.40
CA ILE A 76 1.21 -3.24 -0.90
C ILE A 76 1.04 -1.77 -1.26
N TYR A 77 2.16 -1.12 -1.56
CA TYR A 77 2.19 0.23 -2.08
C TYR A 77 2.28 0.19 -3.62
N TYR A 78 1.32 0.79 -4.27
CA TYR A 78 1.27 0.88 -5.72
C TYR A 78 2.23 1.94 -6.23
N MET A 79 3.47 1.55 -6.36
CA MET A 79 4.56 2.45 -6.69
C MET A 79 5.65 1.72 -7.48
N GLY A 80 6.22 2.41 -8.48
CA GLY A 80 7.46 2.02 -9.12
C GLY A 80 8.42 3.21 -8.97
N PRO A 81 9.41 3.13 -8.10
CA PRO A 81 10.26 4.27 -7.80
C PRO A 81 11.16 4.64 -8.99
N SER A 82 11.55 5.90 -9.06
CA SER A 82 12.65 6.29 -9.93
C SER A 82 13.97 5.76 -9.36
N PRO A 83 15.03 5.67 -10.17
CA PRO A 83 16.33 5.22 -9.68
C PRO A 83 16.80 5.99 -8.45
N ALA A 84 17.41 5.27 -7.52
CA ALA A 84 17.93 5.87 -6.31
C ALA A 84 19.08 6.83 -6.62
N ARG A 85 19.14 7.92 -5.87
CA ARG A 85 20.30 8.81 -5.86
C ARG A 85 21.31 8.32 -4.84
N GLU A 86 22.56 8.73 -5.00
CA GLU A 86 23.62 8.43 -4.05
C GLU A 86 23.19 8.80 -2.62
N GLY A 87 23.42 7.88 -1.69
CA GLY A 87 23.07 8.07 -0.29
C GLY A 87 21.58 7.92 0.05
N ARG A 88 20.74 7.54 -0.93
CA ARG A 88 19.31 7.35 -0.73
C ARG A 88 18.89 5.91 -1.04
N PRO A 89 18.02 5.30 -0.23
CA PRO A 89 17.55 3.93 -0.48
C PRO A 89 16.64 3.81 -1.69
N ILE A 90 16.02 4.91 -2.11
CA ILE A 90 15.06 4.93 -3.20
C ILE A 90 15.00 6.33 -3.82
N GLY A 91 14.58 6.42 -5.07
CA GLY A 91 14.29 7.68 -5.72
C GLY A 91 12.91 8.22 -5.35
N SER A 92 12.26 8.95 -6.26
CA SER A 92 10.91 9.43 -6.03
C SER A 92 9.94 8.26 -5.82
N ALA A 93 9.10 8.35 -4.80
CA ALA A 93 8.23 7.29 -4.34
C ALA A 93 6.73 7.64 -4.43
N GLY A 94 6.33 8.34 -5.50
CA GLY A 94 4.96 8.74 -5.70
C GLY A 94 4.03 7.58 -6.04
N PRO A 95 2.77 7.62 -5.56
CA PRO A 95 1.81 6.57 -5.81
C PRO A 95 1.30 6.58 -7.25
N THR A 96 0.98 5.38 -7.75
CA THR A 96 0.32 5.21 -9.04
C THR A 96 -1.20 5.11 -8.86
N THR A 97 -1.95 5.27 -9.95
CA THR A 97 -3.41 5.16 -9.96
C THR A 97 -3.82 3.73 -9.57
N ALA A 98 -4.59 3.62 -8.49
CA ALA A 98 -4.96 2.34 -7.91
C ALA A 98 -5.89 1.52 -8.80
N SER A 99 -6.77 2.17 -9.58
CA SER A 99 -7.74 1.47 -10.43
C SER A 99 -7.10 0.50 -11.43
N ARG A 100 -5.84 0.72 -11.79
CA ARG A 100 -5.11 -0.17 -12.68
C ARG A 100 -4.87 -1.56 -12.08
N MET A 101 -4.89 -1.67 -10.76
CA MET A 101 -4.72 -2.94 -10.03
C MET A 101 -6.04 -3.59 -9.62
N ASP A 102 -7.19 -2.97 -9.95
CA ASP A 102 -8.50 -3.43 -9.46
C ASP A 102 -8.86 -4.85 -9.89
N LYS A 103 -8.39 -5.29 -11.05
CA LYS A 103 -8.64 -6.65 -11.51
C LYS A 103 -7.85 -7.71 -10.73
N TYR A 104 -6.78 -7.32 -10.05
CA TYR A 104 -5.93 -8.24 -9.28
C TYR A 104 -6.20 -8.20 -7.78
N ALA A 105 -6.61 -7.05 -7.27
CA ALA A 105 -6.69 -6.80 -5.84
C ALA A 105 -7.63 -7.73 -5.08
N PRO A 106 -8.85 -8.05 -5.56
CA PRO A 106 -9.74 -8.95 -4.82
C PRO A 106 -9.11 -10.31 -4.51
N GLY A 107 -8.42 -10.90 -5.48
CA GLY A 107 -7.74 -12.18 -5.28
C GLY A 107 -6.66 -12.12 -4.21
N LEU A 108 -5.88 -11.05 -4.19
CA LEU A 108 -4.83 -10.86 -3.19
C LEU A 108 -5.42 -10.60 -1.81
N LEU A 109 -6.50 -9.85 -1.74
CA LEU A 109 -7.22 -9.61 -0.48
C LEU A 109 -7.77 -10.91 0.11
N ASP A 110 -8.29 -11.78 -0.73
CA ASP A 110 -8.79 -13.08 -0.30
C ASP A 110 -7.65 -14.00 0.18
N LEU A 111 -6.42 -13.73 -0.20
CA LEU A 111 -5.23 -14.44 0.30
C LEU A 111 -4.67 -13.84 1.59
N GLY A 112 -5.29 -12.79 2.10
CA GLY A 112 -4.91 -12.19 3.37
C GLY A 112 -4.24 -10.82 3.31
N LEU A 113 -4.07 -10.24 2.12
CA LEU A 113 -3.56 -8.88 2.00
C LEU A 113 -4.44 -7.94 2.85
N LYS A 114 -3.81 -7.14 3.71
CA LYS A 114 -4.55 -6.34 4.67
C LYS A 114 -4.65 -4.86 4.26
N GLY A 115 -3.72 -4.37 3.47
CA GLY A 115 -3.75 -2.97 3.08
C GLY A 115 -3.17 -2.73 1.70
N MET A 116 -3.63 -1.65 1.09
CA MET A 116 -3.14 -1.17 -0.20
C MET A 116 -2.98 0.34 -0.11
N ILE A 117 -1.93 0.85 -0.70
CA ILE A 117 -1.67 2.29 -0.76
C ILE A 117 -1.61 2.71 -2.21
N GLY A 118 -2.37 3.71 -2.57
CA GLY A 118 -2.41 4.22 -3.94
C GLY A 118 -3.16 5.54 -4.01
N LYS A 119 -3.56 5.94 -5.20
CA LYS A 119 -4.38 7.14 -5.40
C LYS A 119 -5.58 6.84 -6.28
N GLY A 120 -6.64 7.60 -6.07
CA GLY A 120 -7.85 7.48 -6.85
C GLY A 120 -8.85 6.47 -6.29
N LYS A 121 -9.91 6.28 -7.03
CA LYS A 121 -11.03 5.44 -6.61
C LYS A 121 -10.78 3.96 -6.92
N ARG A 122 -11.48 3.10 -6.20
CA ARG A 122 -11.46 1.66 -6.41
C ARG A 122 -12.80 1.20 -7.00
N SER A 123 -12.77 0.10 -7.74
CA SER A 123 -13.99 -0.54 -8.25
C SER A 123 -14.85 -1.10 -7.12
N GLN A 124 -16.12 -1.38 -7.43
CA GLN A 124 -17.01 -1.99 -6.46
C GLN A 124 -16.52 -3.38 -6.01
N ALA A 125 -15.96 -4.16 -6.94
CA ALA A 125 -15.41 -5.48 -6.60
C ALA A 125 -14.28 -5.38 -5.56
N VAL A 126 -13.42 -4.37 -5.69
CA VAL A 126 -12.36 -4.14 -4.71
C VAL A 126 -12.94 -3.70 -3.37
N ARG A 127 -13.91 -2.79 -3.38
CA ARG A 127 -14.58 -2.33 -2.15
C ARG A 127 -15.23 -3.50 -1.41
N ASP A 128 -15.92 -4.36 -2.13
CA ASP A 128 -16.55 -5.55 -1.55
C ASP A 128 -15.51 -6.49 -0.93
N ALA A 129 -14.40 -6.69 -1.61
CA ALA A 129 -13.31 -7.53 -1.10
C ALA A 129 -12.64 -6.92 0.14
N ILE A 130 -12.51 -5.60 0.20
CA ILE A 130 -11.99 -4.90 1.38
C ILE A 130 -12.91 -5.13 2.58
N VAL A 131 -14.19 -4.98 2.41
CA VAL A 131 -15.18 -5.21 3.48
C VAL A 131 -15.17 -6.68 3.91
N ARG A 132 -15.21 -7.58 2.95
CA ARG A 132 -15.22 -9.03 3.21
C ARG A 132 -14.00 -9.49 4.01
N ASN A 133 -12.84 -8.90 3.74
CA ASN A 133 -11.58 -9.31 4.35
C ASN A 133 -11.12 -8.42 5.51
N GLY A 134 -11.90 -7.41 5.87
CA GLY A 134 -11.51 -6.47 6.93
C GLY A 134 -10.21 -5.72 6.61
N ALA A 135 -9.98 -5.44 5.34
CA ALA A 135 -8.79 -4.74 4.87
C ALA A 135 -8.99 -3.22 4.82
N VAL A 136 -7.95 -2.50 4.42
CA VAL A 136 -7.97 -1.04 4.33
C VAL A 136 -7.33 -0.59 3.03
N TYR A 137 -7.91 0.40 2.39
CA TYR A 137 -7.28 1.14 1.31
C TYR A 137 -6.83 2.50 1.83
N PHE A 138 -5.51 2.74 1.75
CA PHE A 138 -4.93 4.02 2.13
C PHE A 138 -4.77 4.87 0.87
N ALA A 139 -5.52 5.96 0.80
CA ALA A 139 -5.34 6.93 -0.27
C ALA A 139 -4.15 7.83 0.11
N ALA A 140 -3.11 7.81 -0.72
CA ALA A 140 -1.96 8.68 -0.51
C ALA A 140 -2.37 10.11 -0.80
N VAL A 141 -2.19 10.99 0.18
CA VAL A 141 -2.57 12.39 0.11
C VAL A 141 -1.32 13.23 -0.08
N GLY A 142 -1.36 14.15 -1.00
CA GLY A 142 -0.24 15.03 -1.26
C GLY A 142 0.82 14.34 -2.11
N GLY A 143 1.02 14.55 -3.22
CA GLY A 143 1.73 13.78 -4.21
C GLY A 143 3.20 14.04 -4.36
N ALA A 144 3.88 14.63 -3.41
CA ALA A 144 5.31 14.81 -3.56
C ALA A 144 6.04 13.50 -3.28
N GLY A 145 6.28 12.71 -4.32
CA GLY A 145 7.05 11.47 -4.20
C GLY A 145 8.40 11.65 -3.52
N ALA A 146 8.99 12.82 -3.64
CA ALA A 146 10.22 13.18 -2.95
C ALA A 146 10.04 13.26 -1.43
N LEU A 147 8.88 13.74 -0.95
CA LEU A 147 8.57 13.76 0.48
C LEU A 147 8.30 12.35 1.01
N LEU A 148 7.54 11.57 0.27
CA LEU A 148 7.25 10.18 0.65
C LEU A 148 8.54 9.36 0.73
N SER A 149 9.47 9.57 -0.19
CA SER A 149 10.74 8.84 -0.19
C SER A 149 11.57 9.07 1.06
N ARG A 150 11.43 10.21 1.72
CA ARG A 150 12.15 10.51 2.96
C ARG A 150 11.72 9.64 4.14
N THR A 151 10.53 9.09 4.10
CA THR A 151 10.02 8.20 5.13
C THR A 151 10.50 6.77 4.92
N ILE A 152 11.10 6.48 3.79
CA ILE A 152 11.60 5.15 3.45
C ILE A 152 13.06 5.06 3.90
N THR A 153 13.32 4.23 4.90
CA THR A 153 14.65 4.09 5.50
C THR A 153 15.50 2.99 4.86
N SER A 154 14.85 2.03 4.22
CA SER A 154 15.56 1.01 3.43
C SER A 154 14.69 0.49 2.31
N SER A 155 15.34 -0.01 1.25
CA SER A 155 14.69 -0.59 0.08
C SER A 155 15.51 -1.76 -0.42
N GLU A 156 14.85 -2.89 -0.67
CA GLU A 156 15.49 -4.10 -1.15
C GLU A 156 14.61 -4.74 -2.23
N VAL A 157 15.19 -5.03 -3.39
CA VAL A 157 14.48 -5.82 -4.41
C VAL A 157 14.43 -7.27 -3.95
N ILE A 158 13.24 -7.82 -3.80
CA ILE A 158 13.06 -9.19 -3.31
C ILE A 158 12.49 -10.14 -4.36
N ALA A 159 11.90 -9.63 -5.43
CA ALA A 159 11.33 -10.45 -6.49
C ALA A 159 11.19 -9.66 -7.79
N TYR A 160 11.13 -10.38 -8.90
CA TYR A 160 10.87 -9.84 -10.24
C TYR A 160 11.87 -8.74 -10.63
N ASP A 161 13.12 -8.98 -10.32
CA ASP A 161 14.24 -8.07 -10.59
C ASP A 161 14.30 -7.60 -12.05
N ASP A 162 13.94 -8.48 -12.98
CA ASP A 162 13.90 -8.18 -14.41
C ASP A 162 12.88 -7.11 -14.79
N LEU A 163 11.94 -6.79 -13.91
CA LEU A 163 10.95 -5.73 -14.14
C LEU A 163 11.48 -4.32 -13.85
N GLY A 164 12.73 -4.20 -13.41
CA GLY A 164 13.35 -2.91 -13.14
C GLY A 164 12.61 -2.12 -12.06
N THR A 165 12.12 -0.93 -12.39
CA THR A 165 11.39 -0.09 -11.43
C THR A 165 10.06 -0.69 -10.98
N GLU A 166 9.54 -1.68 -11.69
CA GLU A 166 8.32 -2.39 -11.30
C GLU A 166 8.59 -3.72 -10.58
N ALA A 167 9.83 -4.00 -10.21
CA ALA A 167 10.17 -5.12 -9.35
C ALA A 167 9.47 -4.98 -7.99
N ILE A 168 9.23 -6.11 -7.32
CA ILE A 168 8.72 -6.08 -5.95
C ILE A 168 9.87 -5.70 -5.02
N ARG A 169 9.68 -4.64 -4.25
CA ARG A 169 10.63 -4.17 -3.25
C ARG A 169 10.04 -4.32 -1.87
N LYS A 170 10.90 -4.65 -0.92
CA LYS A 170 10.59 -4.59 0.49
C LYS A 170 11.09 -3.25 1.01
N LEU A 171 10.19 -2.44 1.53
CA LEU A 171 10.51 -1.13 2.08
C LEU A 171 10.36 -1.14 3.59
N THR A 172 11.34 -0.57 4.27
CA THR A 172 11.18 -0.20 5.67
C THR A 172 10.82 1.28 5.71
N VAL A 173 9.72 1.60 6.39
CA VAL A 173 9.19 2.97 6.47
C VAL A 173 9.03 3.40 7.91
N LYS A 174 9.12 4.72 8.12
CA LYS A 174 8.85 5.33 9.41
C LYS A 174 7.96 6.53 9.20
N ASP A 175 6.80 6.50 9.88
CA ASP A 175 5.79 7.56 9.79
C ASP A 175 5.41 7.90 8.34
N PHE A 176 5.25 6.88 7.53
CA PHE A 176 4.83 7.02 6.14
C PHE A 176 3.38 7.50 6.10
N PRO A 177 3.13 8.72 5.58
CA PRO A 177 1.80 9.33 5.62
C PRO A 177 0.81 8.78 4.61
#